data_e3c27fae4a2a85ce0777560a6db3e6e6
#
_entry.id   e3c27fae4a2a85ce0777560a6db3e6e6
#
_cell.length_a   1.000
_cell.length_b   1.000
_cell.length_c   1.000
_cell.angle_alpha   90.00
_cell.angle_beta   90.00
_cell.angle_gamma   90.00
#
_symmetry.space_group_name_H-M   'P 1'
#
loop_
_entity.id
_entity.type
_entity.pdbx_description
1 polymer ?
#
loop_
_entity_poly.entity_id
_entity_poly.type
_entity_poly.pdbx_seq_one_letter_code
_entity_poly.pdbx_strand_id
1 'polypeptide(L)'
;MKKDKNNESMKLKVIPIGGLGLIGMNMTAFEYNDSIVVVDCGLAFPENDMLGIDLVIPDVTYLKENIDKVKGFVFTHGHEDHIGALPYILKEVCVPLYGTKLTMGLIERKLTEHGMMRSTKRKVVRPGQSINLGEFRIEFIKTNHSIADAVALAIYSPAGIVVHTGDFKVDYTPVFGDAIDLQRFAEIGKKGVLALMCDSTNAERPGFSASERTVGRTFDNLFAEHSHNRIIIATFASNVDRVQQIINTADKYGRKVVVEGRSMVNIISTASELGYLNIPENTLIEVEQMKNYPDEKMVLITTGSQGESMAALSRMASNMHKKVSIKPGDTIIFSSNPIPGNEKAVSKVINELSMKGANVIFQDAHVSGHACQEEIKLIYSLVKPKYSIPVHGEYRHMKAQGKIAENLGIEKDNIFIMKAGDVLEMDANAAKVVGRVQVGSILVDGLGVGDVGNIVLRDRQHLAEDGIVIAVLTLEKYTGQILSGPDIVSRGFVYVREAEDLMEEARQVVEDSMEYCISHHITDWGKMKNSIRDSLGEFLWKRTKRRPMILPIIMEVE
;
A
#
# COMPACT_ATOMS: atom_id res chain seq x y z
N MET A 1 20.26 33.81 45.70
CA MET A 1 20.57 33.49 44.30
C MET A 1 19.68 32.32 43.89
N LYS A 2 18.55 32.58 43.25
CA LYS A 2 17.72 31.55 42.60
C LYS A 2 18.40 31.20 41.29
N LYS A 3 18.78 29.94 41.12
CA LYS A 3 19.28 29.42 39.86
C LYS A 3 18.18 29.59 38.80
N ASP A 4 18.47 30.36 37.77
CA ASP A 4 17.71 30.38 36.54
C ASP A 4 17.64 28.93 36.03
N LYS A 5 16.45 28.32 36.05
CA LYS A 5 16.18 27.10 35.30
C LYS A 5 16.26 27.50 33.83
N ASN A 6 17.21 26.92 33.12
CA ASN A 6 17.39 27.02 31.68
C ASN A 6 16.01 27.01 30.99
N ASN A 7 15.69 28.15 30.40
CA ASN A 7 14.59 28.29 29.45
C ASN A 7 15.05 27.75 28.10
N GLU A 8 15.38 26.45 28.02
CA GLU A 8 15.51 25.78 26.71
C GLU A 8 14.13 25.83 26.10
N SER A 9 13.98 26.64 25.06
CA SER A 9 12.73 26.67 24.29
C SER A 9 12.42 25.27 23.81
N MET A 10 11.25 24.74 24.19
CA MET A 10 10.83 23.41 23.72
C MET A 10 10.78 23.39 22.20
N LYS A 11 11.35 22.36 21.61
CA LYS A 11 11.42 22.18 20.15
C LYS A 11 10.28 21.31 19.66
N LEU A 12 9.83 21.59 18.45
CA LEU A 12 8.92 20.70 17.72
C LEU A 12 9.71 19.48 17.25
N LYS A 13 9.20 18.30 17.51
CA LYS A 13 9.72 17.05 16.93
C LYS A 13 8.82 16.60 15.77
N VAL A 14 9.45 16.26 14.66
CA VAL A 14 8.83 15.56 13.52
C VAL A 14 9.42 14.17 13.45
N ILE A 15 8.55 13.16 13.51
CA ILE A 15 8.92 11.75 13.64
C ILE A 15 8.15 10.96 12.58
N PRO A 16 8.72 10.73 11.41
CA PRO A 16 8.12 9.83 10.42
C PRO A 16 8.14 8.40 10.95
N ILE A 17 6.97 7.80 11.14
CA ILE A 17 6.82 6.40 11.55
C ILE A 17 6.85 5.49 10.32
N GLY A 18 6.37 6.00 9.18
CA GLY A 18 6.41 5.35 7.87
C GLY A 18 6.38 6.36 6.72
N GLY A 19 6.26 5.89 5.48
CA GLY A 19 6.09 6.72 4.28
C GLY A 19 7.36 7.38 3.75
N LEU A 20 8.54 7.03 4.26
CA LEU A 20 9.83 7.55 3.78
C LEU A 20 10.73 6.43 3.25
N GLY A 21 11.29 6.64 2.06
CA GLY A 21 12.13 5.67 1.37
C GLY A 21 11.34 4.56 0.67
N LEU A 22 10.02 4.63 0.71
CA LEU A 22 9.08 3.74 0.05
C LEU A 22 7.80 4.50 -0.33
N ILE A 23 6.96 3.91 -1.15
CA ILE A 23 5.60 4.39 -1.44
C ILE A 23 4.63 3.55 -0.60
N GLY A 24 3.86 4.20 0.27
CA GLY A 24 2.93 3.57 1.21
C GLY A 24 3.30 3.76 2.67
N MET A 25 2.50 3.22 3.59
CA MET A 25 2.65 3.32 5.04
C MET A 25 2.81 4.76 5.57
N ASN A 26 2.14 5.74 4.94
CA ASN A 26 2.29 7.13 5.34
C ASN A 26 1.78 7.32 6.76
N MET A 27 2.68 7.74 7.66
CA MET A 27 2.39 8.06 9.05
C MET A 27 3.50 8.92 9.62
N THR A 28 3.13 10.14 10.08
CA THR A 28 4.08 11.06 10.72
C THR A 28 3.53 11.59 12.04
N ALA A 29 4.29 11.45 13.12
CA ALA A 29 3.97 12.03 14.41
C ALA A 29 4.64 13.41 14.56
N PHE A 30 3.86 14.38 15.06
CA PHE A 30 4.31 15.69 15.48
C PHE A 30 4.19 15.76 16.99
N GLU A 31 5.31 15.94 17.70
CA GLU A 31 5.34 16.05 19.15
C GLU A 31 5.80 17.44 19.59
N TYR A 32 5.04 18.05 20.46
CA TYR A 32 5.44 19.25 21.18
C TYR A 32 4.94 19.14 22.62
N ASN A 33 5.86 19.15 23.58
CA ASN A 33 5.55 18.99 25.01
C ASN A 33 4.73 17.70 25.27
N ASP A 34 3.55 17.83 25.85
CA ASP A 34 2.63 16.72 26.21
C ASP A 34 1.57 16.47 25.12
N SER A 35 1.85 16.84 23.90
CA SER A 35 0.92 16.67 22.80
C SER A 35 1.60 16.01 21.61
N ILE A 36 0.97 14.94 21.11
CA ILE A 36 1.33 14.26 19.85
C ILE A 36 0.10 14.27 18.95
N VAL A 37 0.29 14.72 17.71
CA VAL A 37 -0.69 14.59 16.64
C VAL A 37 -0.08 13.73 15.53
N VAL A 38 -0.85 12.79 15.03
CA VAL A 38 -0.40 11.88 13.97
C VAL A 38 -1.10 12.24 12.67
N VAL A 39 -0.33 12.45 11.61
CA VAL A 39 -0.83 12.68 10.26
C VAL A 39 -0.77 11.37 9.50
N ASP A 40 -1.94 10.94 9.02
CA ASP A 40 -2.20 9.71 8.29
C ASP A 40 -1.90 8.41 9.08
N CYS A 41 -2.39 7.28 8.57
CA CYS A 41 -2.23 5.94 9.13
C CYS A 41 -2.34 4.91 8.00
N GLY A 42 -1.36 4.91 7.13
CA GLY A 42 -1.37 4.16 5.87
C GLY A 42 -0.82 2.75 6.00
N LEU A 43 -1.21 1.90 5.04
CA LEU A 43 -0.60 0.60 4.81
C LEU A 43 0.35 0.64 3.60
N ALA A 44 1.14 -0.40 3.44
CA ALA A 44 1.81 -0.74 2.18
C ALA A 44 1.35 -2.11 1.69
N PHE A 45 1.44 -2.33 0.38
CA PHE A 45 1.25 -3.66 -0.19
C PHE A 45 2.54 -4.48 -0.05
N PRO A 46 2.42 -5.82 0.14
CA PRO A 46 3.59 -6.66 0.29
C PRO A 46 4.40 -6.71 -1.01
N GLU A 47 5.72 -6.85 -0.86
CA GLU A 47 6.62 -7.13 -1.98
C GLU A 47 6.46 -8.57 -2.47
N ASN A 48 6.95 -8.87 -3.68
CA ASN A 48 6.76 -10.17 -4.33
C ASN A 48 7.40 -11.36 -3.57
N ASP A 49 8.38 -11.10 -2.74
CA ASP A 49 9.06 -12.09 -1.90
C ASP A 49 8.36 -12.31 -0.55
N MET A 50 7.40 -11.47 -0.19
CA MET A 50 6.57 -11.61 1.01
C MET A 50 5.40 -12.59 0.78
N LEU A 51 5.72 -13.86 0.52
CA LEU A 51 4.73 -14.88 0.15
C LEU A 51 3.65 -15.07 1.22
N GLY A 52 2.39 -14.93 0.81
CA GLY A 52 1.20 -15.13 1.67
C GLY A 52 0.91 -13.97 2.61
N ILE A 53 1.59 -12.83 2.48
CA ILE A 53 1.27 -11.62 3.23
C ILE A 53 0.20 -10.82 2.48
N ASP A 54 -0.83 -10.39 3.18
CA ASP A 54 -1.93 -9.62 2.60
C ASP A 54 -1.61 -8.13 2.54
N LEU A 55 -1.00 -7.58 3.61
CA LEU A 55 -0.63 -6.17 3.72
C LEU A 55 0.45 -5.95 4.79
N VAL A 56 1.05 -4.75 4.75
CA VAL A 56 2.11 -4.32 5.68
C VAL A 56 1.66 -3.05 6.37
N ILE A 57 1.77 -3.01 7.71
CA ILE A 57 1.41 -1.85 8.51
C ILE A 57 2.61 -1.32 9.31
N PRO A 58 2.62 -0.03 9.71
CA PRO A 58 3.70 0.52 10.51
C PRO A 58 3.70 -0.02 11.95
N ASP A 59 4.91 -0.19 12.52
CA ASP A 59 5.09 -0.41 13.95
C ASP A 59 4.84 0.90 14.71
N VAL A 60 3.86 0.89 15.60
CA VAL A 60 3.43 2.05 16.37
C VAL A 60 3.87 2.00 17.85
N THR A 61 4.91 1.24 18.16
CA THR A 61 5.44 1.11 19.52
C THR A 61 5.67 2.47 20.17
N TYR A 62 6.24 3.44 19.43
CA TYR A 62 6.41 4.81 19.92
C TYR A 62 5.11 5.49 20.36
N LEU A 63 4.03 5.33 19.60
CA LEU A 63 2.72 5.91 19.94
C LEU A 63 2.08 5.20 21.14
N LYS A 64 2.28 3.89 21.28
CA LYS A 64 1.79 3.10 22.42
C LYS A 64 2.46 3.55 23.72
N GLU A 65 3.78 3.70 23.69
CA GLU A 65 4.57 4.14 24.85
C GLU A 65 4.23 5.58 25.27
N ASN A 66 3.70 6.39 24.35
CA ASN A 66 3.33 7.79 24.57
C ASN A 66 1.81 8.03 24.44
N ILE A 67 0.97 7.03 24.68
CA ILE A 67 -0.48 7.07 24.39
C ILE A 67 -1.18 8.26 25.07
N ASP A 68 -0.78 8.63 26.28
CA ASP A 68 -1.38 9.74 27.03
C ASP A 68 -1.17 11.10 26.35
N LYS A 69 -0.11 11.22 25.55
CA LYS A 69 0.20 12.42 24.76
C LYS A 69 -0.53 12.45 23.43
N VAL A 70 -0.96 11.30 22.86
CA VAL A 70 -1.57 11.24 21.53
C VAL A 70 -2.98 11.83 21.55
N LYS A 71 -3.17 12.96 20.84
CA LYS A 71 -4.44 13.72 20.83
C LYS A 71 -5.37 13.30 19.70
N GLY A 72 -4.86 12.65 18.65
CA GLY A 72 -5.65 12.13 17.53
C GLY A 72 -4.87 11.91 16.26
N PHE A 73 -5.53 11.25 15.30
CA PHE A 73 -5.11 11.13 13.92
C PHE A 73 -5.80 12.18 13.05
N VAL A 74 -5.04 12.79 12.15
CA VAL A 74 -5.54 13.78 11.17
C VAL A 74 -5.21 13.25 9.78
N PHE A 75 -6.21 13.16 8.90
CA PHE A 75 -6.05 12.55 7.58
C PHE A 75 -6.01 13.59 6.48
N THR A 76 -5.07 13.42 5.56
CA THR A 76 -4.94 14.24 4.36
C THR A 76 -5.96 13.83 3.30
N HIS A 77 -6.15 12.54 3.06
CA HIS A 77 -7.10 11.98 2.09
C HIS A 77 -7.36 10.49 2.32
N GLY A 78 -8.21 9.88 1.50
CA GLY A 78 -8.75 8.53 1.73
C GLY A 78 -8.09 7.38 0.96
N HIS A 79 -6.86 7.50 0.47
CA HIS A 79 -6.13 6.38 -0.12
C HIS A 79 -5.66 5.38 0.93
N GLU A 80 -5.46 4.12 0.52
CA GLU A 80 -5.08 3.02 1.41
C GLU A 80 -3.74 3.25 2.11
N ASP A 81 -2.80 3.83 1.43
CA ASP A 81 -1.49 4.17 1.94
C ASP A 81 -1.49 5.37 2.91
N HIS A 82 -2.68 5.95 3.17
CA HIS A 82 -2.93 7.01 4.16
C HIS A 82 -3.95 6.64 5.24
N ILE A 83 -4.87 5.69 4.99
CA ILE A 83 -5.89 5.28 5.97
C ILE A 83 -5.95 3.76 6.21
N GLY A 84 -5.24 2.96 5.42
CA GLY A 84 -5.47 1.53 5.36
C GLY A 84 -5.05 0.74 6.60
N ALA A 85 -4.08 1.23 7.38
CA ALA A 85 -3.64 0.57 8.61
C ALA A 85 -4.56 0.80 9.82
N LEU A 86 -5.49 1.75 9.74
CA LEU A 86 -6.37 2.17 10.86
C LEU A 86 -7.02 1.01 11.61
N PRO A 87 -7.68 0.01 10.97
CA PRO A 87 -8.36 -1.05 11.71
C PRO A 87 -7.44 -1.90 12.58
N TYR A 88 -6.16 -1.92 12.25
CA TYR A 88 -5.14 -2.65 13.00
C TYR A 88 -4.57 -1.78 14.13
N ILE A 89 -4.19 -0.54 13.80
CA ILE A 89 -3.54 0.40 14.72
C ILE A 89 -4.49 0.87 15.83
N LEU A 90 -5.76 1.10 15.54
CA LEU A 90 -6.74 1.54 16.54
C LEU A 90 -7.03 0.51 17.65
N LYS A 91 -6.66 -0.76 17.47
CA LYS A 91 -6.71 -1.76 18.53
C LYS A 91 -5.73 -1.45 19.67
N GLU A 92 -4.64 -0.77 19.35
CA GLU A 92 -3.56 -0.44 20.26
C GLU A 92 -3.51 1.06 20.60
N VAL A 93 -3.81 1.93 19.62
CA VAL A 93 -3.79 3.39 19.75
C VAL A 93 -5.18 3.93 19.43
N CYS A 94 -6.12 3.79 20.39
CA CYS A 94 -7.51 4.21 20.22
C CYS A 94 -7.69 5.70 20.59
N VAL A 95 -7.59 6.57 19.59
CA VAL A 95 -7.71 8.03 19.74
C VAL A 95 -8.68 8.62 18.70
N PRO A 96 -9.15 9.89 18.86
CA PRO A 96 -10.06 10.51 17.90
C PRO A 96 -9.46 10.66 16.50
N LEU A 97 -10.33 10.54 15.48
CA LEU A 97 -10.01 10.66 14.06
C LEU A 97 -10.61 11.94 13.47
N TYR A 98 -9.83 12.64 12.64
CA TYR A 98 -10.23 13.90 12.00
C TYR A 98 -9.90 13.84 10.50
N GLY A 99 -10.88 14.01 9.66
CA GLY A 99 -10.70 13.97 8.19
C GLY A 99 -11.87 14.60 7.45
N THR A 100 -11.72 14.82 6.17
CA THR A 100 -12.77 15.36 5.31
C THR A 100 -13.90 14.35 5.09
N LYS A 101 -15.02 14.79 4.54
CA LYS A 101 -16.26 13.99 4.48
C LYS A 101 -16.07 12.67 3.74
N LEU A 102 -15.43 12.69 2.55
CA LEU A 102 -15.17 11.46 1.79
C LEU A 102 -14.17 10.55 2.50
N THR A 103 -13.06 11.11 2.99
CA THR A 103 -12.06 10.37 3.76
C THR A 103 -12.68 9.67 4.96
N MET A 104 -13.51 10.39 5.73
CA MET A 104 -14.21 9.79 6.88
C MET A 104 -15.21 8.73 6.48
N GLY A 105 -15.93 8.88 5.37
CA GLY A 105 -16.84 7.85 4.86
C GLY A 105 -16.12 6.55 4.49
N LEU A 106 -14.94 6.65 3.88
CA LEU A 106 -14.09 5.49 3.57
C LEU A 106 -13.54 4.83 4.85
N ILE A 107 -13.11 5.64 5.83
CA ILE A 107 -12.68 5.15 7.15
C ILE A 107 -13.84 4.45 7.87
N GLU A 108 -15.04 5.02 7.88
CA GLU A 108 -16.22 4.43 8.52
C GLU A 108 -16.57 3.06 7.94
N ARG A 109 -16.43 2.90 6.64
CA ARG A 109 -16.64 1.61 5.99
C ARG A 109 -15.64 0.57 6.48
N LYS A 110 -14.34 0.91 6.53
CA LYS A 110 -13.30 0.04 7.08
C LYS A 110 -13.57 -0.32 8.55
N LEU A 111 -13.92 0.65 9.36
CA LEU A 111 -14.25 0.41 10.77
C LEU A 111 -15.49 -0.47 10.94
N THR A 112 -16.45 -0.38 10.03
CA THR A 112 -17.64 -1.25 10.01
C THR A 112 -17.26 -2.69 9.70
N GLU A 113 -16.43 -2.90 8.66
CA GLU A 113 -15.93 -4.22 8.28
C GLU A 113 -15.15 -4.92 9.42
N HIS A 114 -14.49 -4.13 10.27
CA HIS A 114 -13.73 -4.63 11.44
C HIS A 114 -14.49 -4.52 12.78
N GLY A 115 -15.77 -4.13 12.77
CA GLY A 115 -16.61 -4.04 13.97
C GLY A 115 -16.23 -2.92 14.96
N MET A 116 -15.47 -1.90 14.52
CA MET A 116 -14.88 -0.86 15.37
C MET A 116 -15.65 0.47 15.41
N MET A 117 -16.78 0.57 14.72
CA MET A 117 -17.56 1.82 14.61
C MET A 117 -17.96 2.44 15.95
N ARG A 118 -18.31 1.62 16.95
CA ARG A 118 -18.79 2.09 18.26
C ARG A 118 -17.67 2.57 19.18
N SER A 119 -16.47 2.03 19.06
CA SER A 119 -15.32 2.33 19.92
C SER A 119 -14.53 3.55 19.46
N THR A 120 -14.72 4.01 18.21
CA THR A 120 -13.88 5.02 17.58
C THR A 120 -14.60 6.38 17.51
N LYS A 121 -14.02 7.43 18.08
CA LYS A 121 -14.51 8.81 17.95
C LYS A 121 -14.06 9.41 16.61
N ARG A 122 -15.00 9.93 15.84
CA ARG A 122 -14.75 10.48 14.49
C ARG A 122 -15.30 11.90 14.39
N LYS A 123 -14.59 12.76 13.67
CA LYS A 123 -15.02 14.14 13.42
C LYS A 123 -14.73 14.52 11.97
N VAL A 124 -15.79 14.84 11.25
CA VAL A 124 -15.68 15.38 9.89
C VAL A 124 -15.26 16.84 9.95
N VAL A 125 -14.27 17.21 9.17
CA VAL A 125 -13.76 18.57 8.98
C VAL A 125 -13.94 19.00 7.52
N ARG A 126 -13.77 20.31 7.26
CA ARG A 126 -13.87 20.87 5.91
C ARG A 126 -12.62 21.68 5.58
N PRO A 127 -12.25 21.82 4.31
CA PRO A 127 -11.23 22.78 3.89
C PRO A 127 -11.55 24.18 4.45
N GLY A 128 -10.51 24.91 4.89
CA GLY A 128 -10.64 26.20 5.56
C GLY A 128 -10.91 26.13 7.07
N GLN A 129 -11.29 24.96 7.59
CA GLN A 129 -11.52 24.76 9.04
C GLN A 129 -10.20 24.56 9.78
N SER A 130 -10.17 24.98 11.05
CA SER A 130 -9.09 24.65 12.00
C SER A 130 -9.64 23.89 13.20
N ILE A 131 -8.82 23.00 13.78
CA ILE A 131 -9.10 22.29 15.04
C ILE A 131 -7.93 22.44 15.99
N ASN A 132 -8.19 22.34 17.29
CA ASN A 132 -7.15 22.35 18.33
C ASN A 132 -6.99 20.94 18.91
N LEU A 133 -5.75 20.46 18.98
CA LEU A 133 -5.36 19.15 19.49
C LEU A 133 -4.17 19.32 20.43
N GLY A 134 -4.45 19.52 21.73
CA GLY A 134 -3.42 19.87 22.71
C GLY A 134 -2.74 21.20 22.34
N GLU A 135 -1.42 21.18 22.22
CA GLU A 135 -0.60 22.35 21.85
C GLU A 135 -0.66 22.70 20.36
N PHE A 136 -1.31 21.87 19.55
CA PHE A 136 -1.40 22.05 18.11
C PHE A 136 -2.73 22.66 17.68
N ARG A 137 -2.67 23.60 16.72
CA ARG A 137 -3.81 24.00 15.90
C ARG A 137 -3.57 23.53 14.47
N ILE A 138 -4.46 22.70 13.95
CA ILE A 138 -4.37 22.12 12.62
C ILE A 138 -5.40 22.80 11.72
N GLU A 139 -4.94 23.37 10.63
CA GLU A 139 -5.78 23.97 9.59
C GLU A 139 -5.76 23.09 8.34
N PHE A 140 -6.95 22.83 7.78
CA PHE A 140 -7.16 22.02 6.58
C PHE A 140 -7.21 22.93 5.35
N ILE A 141 -6.30 22.73 4.40
CA ILE A 141 -6.18 23.55 3.19
C ILE A 141 -6.64 22.74 2.00
N LYS A 142 -7.53 23.27 1.16
CA LYS A 142 -7.98 22.58 -0.05
C LYS A 142 -6.81 22.29 -0.99
N THR A 143 -6.67 21.02 -1.38
CA THR A 143 -5.75 20.58 -2.44
C THR A 143 -6.44 19.69 -3.45
N ASN A 144 -5.78 19.36 -4.55
CA ASN A 144 -6.25 18.39 -5.53
C ASN A 144 -5.32 17.16 -5.55
N HIS A 145 -5.92 16.00 -5.71
CA HIS A 145 -5.22 14.73 -5.88
C HIS A 145 -6.06 13.84 -6.82
N SER A 146 -5.71 12.55 -6.95
CA SER A 146 -6.50 11.55 -7.70
C SER A 146 -7.72 11.02 -6.95
N ILE A 147 -7.99 11.54 -5.76
CA ILE A 147 -9.20 11.29 -4.98
C ILE A 147 -9.82 12.63 -4.56
N ALA A 148 -11.13 12.70 -4.58
CA ALA A 148 -11.84 13.92 -4.17
C ALA A 148 -11.61 14.20 -2.66
N ASP A 149 -11.82 15.48 -2.31
CA ASP A 149 -11.81 15.96 -0.92
C ASP A 149 -10.45 15.86 -0.19
N ALA A 150 -9.33 15.79 -0.95
CA ALA A 150 -7.98 15.84 -0.40
C ALA A 150 -7.65 17.21 0.19
N VAL A 151 -6.82 17.22 1.25
CA VAL A 151 -6.37 18.43 1.95
C VAL A 151 -4.89 18.37 2.27
N ALA A 152 -4.24 19.53 2.21
CA ALA A 152 -2.98 19.79 2.87
C ALA A 152 -3.25 20.30 4.31
N LEU A 153 -2.25 20.27 5.15
CA LEU A 153 -2.35 20.66 6.55
C LEU A 153 -1.37 21.78 6.87
N ALA A 154 -1.84 22.84 7.54
CA ALA A 154 -0.95 23.76 8.25
C ALA A 154 -1.01 23.43 9.74
N ILE A 155 0.11 22.98 10.28
CA ILE A 155 0.27 22.51 11.66
C ILE A 155 0.97 23.62 12.45
N TYR A 156 0.19 24.34 13.25
CA TYR A 156 0.68 25.42 14.09
C TYR A 156 1.08 24.85 15.44
N SER A 157 2.28 25.17 15.89
CA SER A 157 2.79 24.91 17.23
C SER A 157 3.45 26.16 17.80
N PRO A 158 3.76 26.22 19.09
CA PRO A 158 4.54 27.34 19.66
C PRO A 158 5.95 27.49 19.04
N ALA A 159 6.52 26.40 18.45
CA ALA A 159 7.82 26.45 17.78
C ALA A 159 7.74 27.03 16.35
N GLY A 160 6.56 27.06 15.74
CA GLY A 160 6.35 27.56 14.39
C GLY A 160 5.31 26.76 13.59
N ILE A 161 5.21 27.06 12.30
CA ILE A 161 4.24 26.48 11.38
C ILE A 161 4.93 25.43 10.52
N VAL A 162 4.39 24.21 10.48
CA VAL A 162 4.76 23.19 9.48
C VAL A 162 3.63 23.07 8.49
N VAL A 163 3.94 23.10 7.20
CA VAL A 163 2.99 22.78 6.14
C VAL A 163 3.27 21.36 5.65
N HIS A 164 2.26 20.49 5.68
CA HIS A 164 2.28 19.15 5.11
C HIS A 164 1.34 19.14 3.91
N THR A 165 1.87 18.90 2.72
CA THR A 165 1.04 18.98 1.49
C THR A 165 0.01 17.87 1.39
N GLY A 166 0.22 16.74 2.10
CA GLY A 166 -0.39 15.47 1.68
C GLY A 166 0.05 15.16 0.25
N ASP A 167 -0.64 14.26 -0.38
CA ASP A 167 -0.48 14.01 -1.81
C ASP A 167 -1.24 15.09 -2.58
N PHE A 168 -0.59 15.68 -3.56
CA PHE A 168 -1.18 16.81 -4.27
C PHE A 168 -0.75 16.92 -5.72
N LYS A 169 -1.55 17.62 -6.48
CA LYS A 169 -1.20 18.24 -7.76
C LYS A 169 -1.84 19.62 -7.87
N VAL A 170 -1.40 20.42 -8.83
CA VAL A 170 -2.01 21.72 -9.13
C VAL A 170 -2.95 21.56 -10.33
N ASP A 171 -4.23 21.33 -10.06
CA ASP A 171 -5.26 21.25 -11.10
C ASP A 171 -6.15 22.51 -11.05
N TYR A 172 -6.04 23.36 -12.05
CA TYR A 172 -6.84 24.59 -12.14
C TYR A 172 -8.26 24.34 -12.64
N THR A 173 -8.52 23.18 -13.18
CA THR A 173 -9.82 22.79 -13.76
C THR A 173 -10.23 21.39 -13.31
N PRO A 174 -10.34 21.13 -11.99
CA PRO A 174 -10.70 19.81 -11.50
C PRO A 174 -12.06 19.37 -12.05
N VAL A 175 -12.33 18.07 -12.03
CA VAL A 175 -13.61 17.49 -12.47
C VAL A 175 -14.70 17.80 -11.47
N PHE A 176 -14.38 17.69 -10.18
CA PHE A 176 -15.29 17.93 -9.07
C PHE A 176 -14.68 18.86 -8.02
N GLY A 177 -15.50 19.76 -7.47
CA GLY A 177 -15.10 20.70 -6.41
C GLY A 177 -14.18 21.82 -6.89
N ASP A 178 -13.48 22.43 -5.94
CA ASP A 178 -12.63 23.59 -6.16
C ASP A 178 -11.20 23.21 -6.49
N ALA A 179 -10.50 24.10 -7.20
CA ALA A 179 -9.06 24.01 -7.41
C ALA A 179 -8.29 24.11 -6.07
N ILE A 180 -7.03 23.72 -6.08
CA ILE A 180 -6.12 23.89 -4.95
C ILE A 180 -6.06 25.36 -4.50
N ASP A 181 -6.13 25.60 -3.18
CA ASP A 181 -6.13 26.94 -2.61
C ASP A 181 -4.69 27.50 -2.51
N LEU A 182 -4.14 27.87 -3.67
CA LEU A 182 -2.79 28.47 -3.76
C LEU A 182 -2.69 29.79 -3.00
N GLN A 183 -3.81 30.55 -2.92
CA GLN A 183 -3.84 31.79 -2.17
C GLN A 183 -3.58 31.53 -0.69
N ARG A 184 -4.18 30.48 -0.13
CA ARG A 184 -3.99 30.12 1.29
C ARG A 184 -2.56 29.70 1.58
N PHE A 185 -1.91 28.93 0.69
CA PHE A 185 -0.48 28.63 0.81
C PHE A 185 0.37 29.90 0.87
N ALA A 186 0.11 30.88 0.00
CA ALA A 186 0.82 32.17 -0.01
C ALA A 186 0.58 32.98 1.27
N GLU A 187 -0.65 33.02 1.79
CA GLU A 187 -1.00 33.70 3.03
C GLU A 187 -0.28 33.09 4.24
N ILE A 188 -0.17 31.76 4.29
CA ILE A 188 0.57 31.03 5.32
C ILE A 188 2.07 31.32 5.18
N GLY A 189 2.58 31.33 3.95
CA GLY A 189 3.97 31.69 3.66
C GLY A 189 4.37 33.08 4.18
N LYS A 190 3.46 34.07 4.10
CA LYS A 190 3.68 35.41 4.65
C LYS A 190 3.78 35.44 6.18
N LYS A 191 3.23 34.45 6.90
CA LYS A 191 3.34 34.34 8.36
C LYS A 191 4.68 33.79 8.82
N GLY A 192 5.48 33.26 7.90
CA GLY A 192 6.72 32.54 8.18
C GLY A 192 6.46 31.04 8.47
N VAL A 193 6.95 30.19 7.60
CA VAL A 193 6.80 28.74 7.69
C VAL A 193 8.13 28.13 8.14
N LEU A 194 8.08 27.35 9.22
CA LEU A 194 9.24 26.67 9.78
C LEU A 194 9.70 25.55 8.84
N ALA A 195 8.80 24.67 8.44
CA ALA A 195 9.13 23.56 7.55
C ALA A 195 8.01 23.28 6.54
N LEU A 196 8.40 22.77 5.38
CA LEU A 196 7.50 22.21 4.38
C LEU A 196 7.81 20.71 4.22
N MET A 197 6.80 19.89 4.55
CA MET A 197 6.75 18.46 4.24
C MET A 197 5.96 18.31 2.95
N CYS A 198 6.65 17.92 1.87
CA CYS A 198 6.06 17.98 0.52
C CYS A 198 6.18 16.63 -0.18
N ASP A 199 5.11 16.21 -0.86
CA ASP A 199 5.04 15.02 -1.71
C ASP A 199 6.19 14.98 -2.73
N SER A 200 6.91 13.86 -2.81
CA SER A 200 8.07 13.67 -3.68
C SER A 200 7.83 12.72 -4.84
N THR A 201 6.66 12.08 -4.92
CA THR A 201 6.40 10.95 -5.83
C THR A 201 6.81 11.21 -7.27
N ASN A 202 6.53 12.41 -7.80
CA ASN A 202 6.89 12.82 -9.15
C ASN A 202 8.01 13.88 -9.22
N ALA A 203 8.85 14.01 -8.20
CA ALA A 203 9.92 15.01 -8.16
C ALA A 203 10.97 14.83 -9.28
N GLU A 204 11.05 13.67 -9.91
CA GLU A 204 11.92 13.41 -11.07
C GLU A 204 11.27 13.82 -12.40
N ARG A 205 9.95 14.06 -12.44
CA ARG A 205 9.21 14.39 -13.67
C ARG A 205 9.22 15.90 -13.92
N PRO A 206 9.73 16.35 -15.09
CA PRO A 206 9.72 17.76 -15.43
C PRO A 206 8.29 18.26 -15.76
N GLY A 207 8.08 19.57 -15.69
CA GLY A 207 6.83 20.22 -16.06
C GLY A 207 5.75 20.12 -15.01
N PHE A 208 4.50 20.08 -15.47
CA PHE A 208 3.27 20.02 -14.68
C PHE A 208 2.52 18.72 -14.94
N SER A 209 1.77 18.26 -13.96
CA SER A 209 0.79 17.20 -14.16
C SER A 209 -0.42 17.73 -14.96
N ALA A 210 -0.97 16.90 -15.84
CA ALA A 210 -2.16 17.30 -16.61
C ALA A 210 -3.42 17.32 -15.71
N SER A 211 -4.41 18.16 -16.09
CA SER A 211 -5.71 18.14 -15.43
C SER A 211 -6.43 16.80 -15.63
N GLU A 212 -7.11 16.31 -14.59
CA GLU A 212 -7.95 15.12 -14.67
C GLU A 212 -9.04 15.24 -15.76
N ARG A 213 -9.52 16.44 -16.04
CA ARG A 213 -10.50 16.72 -17.10
C ARG A 213 -10.02 16.34 -18.50
N THR A 214 -8.69 16.25 -18.75
CA THR A 214 -8.16 15.82 -20.04
C THR A 214 -8.49 14.36 -20.35
N VAL A 215 -8.57 13.49 -19.31
CA VAL A 215 -8.94 12.09 -19.47
C VAL A 215 -10.37 11.92 -19.98
N GLY A 216 -11.28 12.81 -19.58
CA GLY A 216 -12.65 12.81 -20.09
C GLY A 216 -12.74 13.01 -21.61
N ARG A 217 -11.87 13.86 -22.18
CA ARG A 217 -11.77 14.00 -23.65
C ARG A 217 -11.24 12.74 -24.31
N THR A 218 -10.25 12.10 -23.70
CA THR A 218 -9.73 10.81 -24.18
C THR A 218 -10.84 9.76 -24.18
N PHE A 219 -11.63 9.66 -23.11
CA PHE A 219 -12.78 8.73 -23.09
C PHE A 219 -13.80 9.06 -24.19
N ASP A 220 -14.11 10.34 -24.41
CA ASP A 220 -15.05 10.75 -25.44
C ASP A 220 -14.60 10.27 -26.84
N ASN A 221 -13.32 10.45 -27.16
CA ASN A 221 -12.74 9.96 -28.42
C ASN A 221 -12.77 8.42 -28.51
N LEU A 222 -12.37 7.73 -27.47
CA LEU A 222 -12.35 6.26 -27.43
C LEU A 222 -13.76 5.65 -27.56
N PHE A 223 -14.77 6.27 -26.92
CA PHE A 223 -16.16 5.82 -27.04
C PHE A 223 -16.73 6.03 -28.44
N ALA A 224 -16.33 7.11 -29.12
CA ALA A 224 -16.71 7.35 -30.52
C ALA A 224 -16.04 6.34 -31.47
N GLU A 225 -14.74 6.12 -31.31
CA GLU A 225 -13.96 5.19 -32.13
C GLU A 225 -14.43 3.74 -31.98
N HIS A 226 -14.76 3.33 -30.74
CA HIS A 226 -15.22 1.98 -30.40
C HIS A 226 -16.73 1.90 -30.16
N SER A 227 -17.51 2.61 -30.99
CA SER A 227 -18.96 2.73 -30.83
C SER A 227 -19.71 1.39 -30.92
N HIS A 228 -19.15 0.39 -31.62
CA HIS A 228 -19.75 -0.92 -31.82
C HIS A 228 -19.22 -2.01 -30.86
N ASN A 229 -18.29 -1.65 -29.98
CA ASN A 229 -17.66 -2.61 -29.07
C ASN A 229 -18.22 -2.48 -27.64
N ARG A 230 -18.20 -3.58 -26.89
CA ARG A 230 -18.28 -3.52 -25.43
C ARG A 230 -17.00 -2.89 -24.89
N ILE A 231 -17.12 -1.93 -23.99
CA ILE A 231 -15.98 -1.20 -23.40
C ILE A 231 -15.80 -1.64 -21.95
N ILE A 232 -14.58 -2.01 -21.59
CA ILE A 232 -14.18 -2.39 -20.23
C ILE A 232 -13.07 -1.45 -19.79
N ILE A 233 -13.25 -0.72 -18.69
CA ILE A 233 -12.28 0.27 -18.20
C ILE A 233 -11.77 -0.17 -16.85
N ALA A 234 -10.47 -0.43 -16.78
CA ALA A 234 -9.78 -0.73 -15.53
C ALA A 234 -9.15 0.55 -14.97
N THR A 235 -9.48 0.89 -13.74
CA THR A 235 -8.96 2.08 -13.07
C THR A 235 -8.81 1.85 -11.56
N PHE A 236 -8.16 2.79 -10.86
CA PHE A 236 -8.15 2.80 -9.41
C PHE A 236 -9.56 3.10 -8.87
N ALA A 237 -10.00 2.28 -7.93
CA ALA A 237 -11.32 2.44 -7.32
C ALA A 237 -11.49 3.80 -6.61
N SER A 238 -10.41 4.32 -6.04
CA SER A 238 -10.38 5.59 -5.32
C SER A 238 -10.48 6.84 -6.20
N ASN A 239 -10.23 6.71 -7.51
CA ASN A 239 -10.32 7.85 -8.41
C ASN A 239 -11.78 8.14 -8.82
N VAL A 240 -12.52 8.74 -7.89
CA VAL A 240 -13.94 9.07 -8.03
C VAL A 240 -14.19 10.02 -9.21
N ASP A 241 -13.30 10.96 -9.45
CA ASP A 241 -13.41 11.91 -10.58
C ASP A 241 -13.33 11.20 -11.93
N ARG A 242 -12.48 10.19 -12.05
CA ARG A 242 -12.37 9.36 -13.25
C ARG A 242 -13.60 8.51 -13.47
N VAL A 243 -14.12 7.91 -12.41
CA VAL A 243 -15.37 7.14 -12.44
C VAL A 243 -16.52 8.04 -12.90
N GLN A 244 -16.60 9.28 -12.39
CA GLN A 244 -17.62 10.25 -12.84
C GLN A 244 -17.50 10.56 -14.33
N GLN A 245 -16.28 10.75 -14.83
CA GLN A 245 -16.06 11.02 -16.26
C GLN A 245 -16.47 9.82 -17.13
N ILE A 246 -16.18 8.59 -16.70
CA ILE A 246 -16.60 7.37 -17.40
C ILE A 246 -18.13 7.29 -17.43
N ILE A 247 -18.81 7.51 -16.30
CA ILE A 247 -20.28 7.47 -16.20
C ILE A 247 -20.90 8.54 -17.09
N ASN A 248 -20.40 9.78 -17.07
CA ASN A 248 -20.89 10.87 -17.92
C ASN A 248 -20.72 10.55 -19.41
N THR A 249 -19.58 9.96 -19.79
CA THR A 249 -19.33 9.57 -21.18
C THR A 249 -20.25 8.41 -21.59
N ALA A 250 -20.43 7.42 -20.73
CA ALA A 250 -21.36 6.32 -21.00
C ALA A 250 -22.80 6.81 -21.21
N ASP A 251 -23.27 7.70 -20.35
CA ASP A 251 -24.60 8.31 -20.46
C ASP A 251 -24.76 9.10 -21.76
N LYS A 252 -23.77 9.93 -22.12
CA LYS A 252 -23.73 10.68 -23.39
C LYS A 252 -23.89 9.79 -24.62
N TYR A 253 -23.30 8.58 -24.60
CA TYR A 253 -23.39 7.60 -25.70
C TYR A 253 -24.58 6.62 -25.53
N GLY A 254 -25.44 6.84 -24.54
CA GLY A 254 -26.61 6.00 -24.27
C GLY A 254 -26.22 4.56 -23.91
N ARG A 255 -25.12 4.39 -23.18
CA ARG A 255 -24.61 3.07 -22.72
C ARG A 255 -24.96 2.84 -21.27
N LYS A 256 -25.09 1.58 -20.87
CA LYS A 256 -25.29 1.12 -19.50
C LYS A 256 -23.93 0.84 -18.87
N VAL A 257 -23.80 1.16 -17.59
CA VAL A 257 -22.58 0.96 -16.82
C VAL A 257 -22.77 -0.16 -15.81
N VAL A 258 -21.83 -1.07 -15.76
CA VAL A 258 -21.73 -2.10 -14.73
C VAL A 258 -20.43 -1.89 -13.97
N VAL A 259 -20.46 -2.08 -12.65
CA VAL A 259 -19.30 -1.94 -11.77
C VAL A 259 -18.91 -3.31 -11.22
N GLU A 260 -17.65 -3.69 -11.43
CA GLU A 260 -17.11 -4.96 -10.96
C GLU A 260 -15.83 -4.77 -10.14
N GLY A 261 -15.75 -5.57 -9.06
CA GLY A 261 -14.69 -5.48 -8.06
C GLY A 261 -15.18 -4.90 -6.74
N ARG A 262 -14.94 -5.62 -5.64
CA ARG A 262 -15.48 -5.27 -4.30
C ARG A 262 -15.12 -3.84 -3.87
N SER A 263 -13.86 -3.46 -4.00
CA SER A 263 -13.40 -2.11 -3.64
C SER A 263 -14.04 -1.03 -4.51
N MET A 264 -14.22 -1.27 -5.83
CA MET A 264 -14.87 -0.35 -6.76
C MET A 264 -16.33 -0.12 -6.36
N VAL A 265 -17.10 -1.19 -6.16
CA VAL A 265 -18.49 -1.11 -5.71
C VAL A 265 -18.59 -0.34 -4.39
N ASN A 266 -17.70 -0.65 -3.44
CA ASN A 266 -17.69 -0.04 -2.12
C ASN A 266 -17.43 1.47 -2.19
N ILE A 267 -16.45 1.91 -2.95
CA ILE A 267 -16.10 3.33 -3.07
C ILE A 267 -17.17 4.09 -3.84
N ILE A 268 -17.69 3.55 -4.94
CA ILE A 268 -18.76 4.17 -5.71
C ILE A 268 -20.03 4.36 -4.87
N SER A 269 -20.43 3.34 -4.09
CA SER A 269 -21.58 3.45 -3.16
C SER A 269 -21.36 4.59 -2.16
N THR A 270 -20.21 4.58 -1.48
CA THR A 270 -19.88 5.62 -0.49
C THR A 270 -19.80 7.01 -1.11
N ALA A 271 -19.15 7.16 -2.25
CA ALA A 271 -19.03 8.45 -2.94
C ALA A 271 -20.39 8.97 -3.42
N SER A 272 -21.26 8.09 -3.92
CA SER A 272 -22.63 8.44 -4.33
C SER A 272 -23.49 8.86 -3.15
N GLU A 273 -23.51 8.08 -2.06
CA GLU A 273 -24.25 8.40 -0.82
C GLU A 273 -23.81 9.75 -0.22
N LEU A 274 -22.53 10.08 -0.33
CA LEU A 274 -21.97 11.33 0.18
C LEU A 274 -22.08 12.50 -0.80
N GLY A 275 -22.57 12.27 -2.05
CA GLY A 275 -22.78 13.30 -3.05
C GLY A 275 -21.53 13.70 -3.85
N TYR A 276 -20.49 12.84 -3.89
CA TYR A 276 -19.29 13.01 -4.73
C TYR A 276 -19.41 12.39 -6.12
N LEU A 277 -20.43 11.55 -6.33
CA LEU A 277 -20.81 11.01 -7.64
C LEU A 277 -22.26 11.37 -7.97
N ASN A 278 -22.47 11.82 -9.18
CA ASN A 278 -23.79 12.03 -9.77
C ASN A 278 -23.99 10.96 -10.84
N ILE A 279 -24.85 9.99 -10.55
CA ILE A 279 -25.14 8.87 -11.45
C ILE A 279 -26.51 9.14 -12.09
N PRO A 280 -26.58 9.39 -13.42
CA PRO A 280 -27.84 9.60 -14.11
C PRO A 280 -28.76 8.38 -13.96
N GLU A 281 -30.07 8.63 -13.91
CA GLU A 281 -31.06 7.56 -13.77
C GLU A 281 -30.91 6.50 -14.88
N ASN A 282 -31.03 5.23 -14.50
CA ASN A 282 -30.95 4.08 -15.41
C ASN A 282 -29.60 3.92 -16.13
N THR A 283 -28.54 4.65 -15.77
CA THR A 283 -27.19 4.46 -16.34
C THR A 283 -26.47 3.30 -15.69
N LEU A 284 -26.49 3.21 -14.36
CA LEU A 284 -25.90 2.10 -13.62
C LEU A 284 -26.88 0.92 -13.53
N ILE A 285 -26.40 -0.28 -13.86
CA ILE A 285 -27.19 -1.52 -13.79
C ILE A 285 -26.39 -2.63 -13.09
N GLU A 286 -27.11 -3.63 -12.58
CA GLU A 286 -26.48 -4.83 -12.00
C GLU A 286 -25.87 -5.72 -13.09
N VAL A 287 -24.82 -6.47 -12.75
CA VAL A 287 -24.11 -7.31 -13.70
C VAL A 287 -25.00 -8.40 -14.33
N GLU A 288 -26.00 -8.89 -13.59
CA GLU A 288 -26.98 -9.86 -14.08
C GLU A 288 -27.89 -9.31 -15.19
N GLN A 289 -28.04 -7.99 -15.24
CA GLN A 289 -28.86 -7.31 -16.25
C GLN A 289 -28.12 -7.09 -17.57
N MET A 290 -26.79 -7.30 -17.61
CA MET A 290 -25.98 -7.15 -18.85
C MET A 290 -26.56 -7.92 -20.03
N LYS A 291 -27.07 -9.15 -19.78
CA LYS A 291 -27.68 -10.00 -20.81
C LYS A 291 -28.86 -9.39 -21.56
N ASN A 292 -29.45 -8.35 -21.00
CA ASN A 292 -30.63 -7.66 -21.57
C ASN A 292 -30.23 -6.54 -22.54
N TYR A 293 -28.93 -6.27 -22.70
CA TYR A 293 -28.41 -5.20 -23.54
C TYR A 293 -27.37 -5.75 -24.53
N PRO A 294 -27.32 -5.21 -25.76
CA PRO A 294 -26.29 -5.58 -26.72
C PRO A 294 -24.91 -5.04 -26.27
N ASP A 295 -23.84 -5.68 -26.71
CA ASP A 295 -22.47 -5.38 -26.27
C ASP A 295 -22.07 -3.91 -26.50
N GLU A 296 -22.47 -3.31 -27.62
CA GLU A 296 -22.21 -1.89 -27.94
C GLU A 296 -22.91 -0.89 -26.99
N LYS A 297 -23.85 -1.36 -26.19
CA LYS A 297 -24.49 -0.57 -25.14
C LYS A 297 -23.90 -0.79 -23.75
N MET A 298 -22.83 -1.55 -23.66
CA MET A 298 -22.25 -1.92 -22.36
C MET A 298 -20.92 -1.22 -22.10
N VAL A 299 -20.78 -0.72 -20.87
CA VAL A 299 -19.51 -0.27 -20.28
C VAL A 299 -19.32 -0.97 -18.95
N LEU A 300 -18.16 -1.54 -18.72
CA LEU A 300 -17.79 -2.09 -17.42
C LEU A 300 -16.68 -1.25 -16.79
N ILE A 301 -16.85 -0.85 -15.54
CA ILE A 301 -15.81 -0.23 -14.72
C ILE A 301 -15.29 -1.30 -13.76
N THR A 302 -13.99 -1.54 -13.75
CA THR A 302 -13.43 -2.66 -12.98
C THR A 302 -12.11 -2.32 -12.30
N THR A 303 -11.78 -3.09 -11.27
CA THR A 303 -10.46 -3.11 -10.65
C THR A 303 -9.50 -4.04 -11.40
N GLY A 304 -8.20 -4.00 -11.07
CA GLY A 304 -7.19 -4.88 -11.66
C GLY A 304 -6.29 -4.19 -12.68
N SER A 305 -6.29 -2.87 -12.68
CA SER A 305 -5.39 -2.08 -13.53
C SER A 305 -3.92 -2.20 -13.15
N GLN A 306 -3.61 -2.79 -11.98
CA GLN A 306 -2.25 -3.07 -11.50
C GLN A 306 -1.83 -4.54 -11.65
N GLY A 307 -2.67 -5.37 -12.27
CA GLY A 307 -2.37 -6.77 -12.52
C GLY A 307 -2.48 -7.68 -11.29
N GLU A 308 -3.11 -7.20 -10.21
CA GLU A 308 -3.34 -7.99 -8.99
C GLU A 308 -4.16 -9.25 -9.35
N SER A 309 -3.67 -10.42 -8.96
CA SER A 309 -4.24 -11.71 -9.38
C SER A 309 -5.70 -11.91 -8.97
N MET A 310 -6.09 -11.35 -7.82
CA MET A 310 -7.44 -11.46 -7.27
C MET A 310 -8.39 -10.35 -7.74
N ALA A 311 -7.90 -9.34 -8.45
CA ALA A 311 -8.73 -8.25 -8.98
C ALA A 311 -9.66 -8.72 -10.10
N ALA A 312 -10.73 -7.97 -10.33
CA ALA A 312 -11.78 -8.40 -11.24
C ALA A 312 -11.28 -8.58 -12.68
N LEU A 313 -10.49 -7.63 -13.24
CA LEU A 313 -9.96 -7.75 -14.59
C LEU A 313 -9.01 -8.94 -14.76
N SER A 314 -8.11 -9.19 -13.80
CA SER A 314 -7.18 -10.33 -13.82
C SER A 314 -7.93 -11.67 -13.82
N ARG A 315 -9.02 -11.76 -13.03
CA ARG A 315 -9.90 -12.93 -13.03
C ARG A 315 -10.69 -13.08 -14.34
N MET A 316 -11.08 -11.98 -15.00
CA MET A 316 -11.69 -12.00 -16.33
C MET A 316 -10.67 -12.49 -17.38
N ALA A 317 -9.43 -11.98 -17.31
CA ALA A 317 -8.35 -12.38 -18.20
C ALA A 317 -8.02 -13.88 -18.10
N SER A 318 -8.02 -14.44 -16.90
CA SER A 318 -7.71 -15.85 -16.62
C SER A 318 -8.93 -16.80 -16.64
N ASN A 319 -10.12 -16.34 -17.07
CA ASN A 319 -11.39 -17.08 -17.03
C ASN A 319 -11.87 -17.51 -15.62
N MET A 320 -11.38 -16.87 -14.57
CA MET A 320 -11.80 -17.17 -13.19
C MET A 320 -12.94 -16.26 -12.68
N HIS A 321 -13.37 -15.26 -13.49
CA HIS A 321 -14.48 -14.40 -13.12
C HIS A 321 -15.82 -15.09 -13.37
N LYS A 322 -16.67 -15.18 -12.33
CA LYS A 322 -17.89 -16.00 -12.36
C LYS A 322 -19.02 -15.44 -13.26
N LYS A 323 -19.05 -14.10 -13.45
CA LYS A 323 -20.18 -13.41 -14.10
C LYS A 323 -19.84 -12.77 -15.43
N VAL A 324 -18.58 -12.42 -15.66
CA VAL A 324 -18.12 -11.72 -16.86
C VAL A 324 -16.99 -12.50 -17.51
N SER A 325 -17.12 -12.74 -18.82
CA SER A 325 -16.06 -13.30 -19.68
C SER A 325 -15.64 -12.27 -20.71
N ILE A 326 -14.35 -12.27 -21.07
CA ILE A 326 -13.81 -11.46 -22.16
C ILE A 326 -14.19 -12.11 -23.49
N LYS A 327 -14.65 -11.29 -24.43
CA LYS A 327 -15.06 -11.68 -25.77
C LYS A 327 -14.08 -11.13 -26.81
N PRO A 328 -13.89 -11.81 -27.95
CA PRO A 328 -13.22 -11.21 -29.10
C PRO A 328 -13.93 -9.90 -29.51
N GLY A 329 -13.16 -8.85 -29.75
CA GLY A 329 -13.69 -7.54 -30.09
C GLY A 329 -14.03 -6.64 -28.90
N ASP A 330 -13.94 -7.10 -27.64
CA ASP A 330 -14.02 -6.20 -26.48
C ASP A 330 -12.92 -5.13 -26.54
N THR A 331 -13.25 -3.90 -26.22
CA THR A 331 -12.26 -2.84 -26.05
C THR A 331 -11.97 -2.67 -24.56
N ILE A 332 -10.71 -2.89 -24.17
CA ILE A 332 -10.27 -2.83 -22.77
C ILE A 332 -9.32 -1.66 -22.61
N ILE A 333 -9.69 -0.71 -21.76
CA ILE A 333 -8.94 0.53 -21.52
C ILE A 333 -8.32 0.46 -20.13
N PHE A 334 -6.98 0.52 -20.05
CA PHE A 334 -6.26 0.72 -18.80
C PHE A 334 -6.16 2.20 -18.51
N SER A 335 -6.93 2.66 -17.54
CA SER A 335 -6.96 4.06 -17.11
C SER A 335 -6.12 4.28 -15.84
N SER A 336 -4.94 3.68 -15.82
CA SER A 336 -3.90 3.86 -14.80
C SER A 336 -2.55 3.46 -15.38
N ASN A 337 -1.47 4.05 -14.84
CA ASN A 337 -0.12 3.54 -15.09
C ASN A 337 0.26 2.49 -14.03
N PRO A 338 1.11 1.51 -14.36
CA PRO A 338 1.64 0.59 -13.37
C PRO A 338 2.36 1.36 -12.24
N ILE A 339 2.07 0.99 -11.01
CA ILE A 339 2.89 1.37 -9.86
C ILE A 339 4.25 0.66 -10.03
N PRO A 340 5.39 1.32 -9.69
CA PRO A 340 6.70 0.69 -9.77
C PRO A 340 6.71 -0.70 -9.12
N GLY A 341 7.18 -1.72 -9.85
CA GLY A 341 7.16 -3.13 -9.44
C GLY A 341 6.01 -3.96 -10.02
N ASN A 342 4.92 -3.35 -10.51
CA ASN A 342 3.76 -4.07 -11.05
C ASN A 342 3.80 -4.27 -12.59
N GLU A 343 4.84 -3.79 -13.28
CA GLU A 343 4.95 -3.78 -14.74
C GLU A 343 4.78 -5.18 -15.35
N LYS A 344 5.40 -6.20 -14.73
CA LYS A 344 5.31 -7.59 -15.19
C LYS A 344 3.90 -8.16 -15.04
N ALA A 345 3.24 -7.87 -13.92
CA ALA A 345 1.88 -8.33 -13.64
C ALA A 345 0.88 -7.69 -14.62
N VAL A 346 0.98 -6.39 -14.84
CA VAL A 346 0.15 -5.65 -15.81
C VAL A 346 0.39 -6.18 -17.23
N SER A 347 1.65 -6.34 -17.66
CA SER A 347 1.99 -6.89 -18.97
C SER A 347 1.41 -8.29 -19.19
N LYS A 348 1.44 -9.14 -18.16
CA LYS A 348 0.82 -10.47 -18.20
C LYS A 348 -0.68 -10.38 -18.48
N VAL A 349 -1.41 -9.55 -17.76
CA VAL A 349 -2.86 -9.35 -17.93
C VAL A 349 -3.16 -8.83 -19.33
N ILE A 350 -2.40 -7.84 -19.84
CA ILE A 350 -2.54 -7.31 -21.20
C ILE A 350 -2.40 -8.44 -22.24
N ASN A 351 -1.38 -9.28 -22.11
CA ASN A 351 -1.16 -10.41 -23.03
C ASN A 351 -2.31 -11.42 -22.98
N GLU A 352 -2.78 -11.78 -21.78
CA GLU A 352 -3.92 -12.70 -21.62
C GLU A 352 -5.20 -12.17 -22.27
N LEU A 353 -5.47 -10.85 -22.14
CA LEU A 353 -6.61 -10.19 -22.77
C LEU A 353 -6.47 -10.15 -24.30
N SER A 354 -5.28 -9.83 -24.80
CA SER A 354 -4.98 -9.79 -26.23
C SER A 354 -5.11 -11.17 -26.87
N MET A 355 -4.67 -12.24 -26.21
CA MET A 355 -4.84 -13.62 -26.67
C MET A 355 -6.32 -14.04 -26.78
N LYS A 356 -7.23 -13.38 -26.07
CA LYS A 356 -8.68 -13.58 -26.19
C LYS A 356 -9.32 -12.77 -27.32
N GLY A 357 -8.52 -12.04 -28.10
CA GLY A 357 -9.00 -11.21 -29.21
C GLY A 357 -9.58 -9.86 -28.76
N ALA A 358 -9.29 -9.43 -27.54
CA ALA A 358 -9.66 -8.08 -27.08
C ALA A 358 -8.71 -7.04 -27.67
N ASN A 359 -9.24 -5.83 -27.94
CA ASN A 359 -8.49 -4.64 -28.27
C ASN A 359 -8.07 -3.94 -26.97
N VAL A 360 -6.78 -3.99 -26.63
CA VAL A 360 -6.28 -3.44 -25.36
C VAL A 360 -5.61 -2.09 -25.59
N ILE A 361 -6.13 -1.05 -24.93
CA ILE A 361 -5.64 0.33 -24.96
C ILE A 361 -4.97 0.63 -23.63
N PHE A 362 -3.66 0.87 -23.67
CA PHE A 362 -2.82 1.02 -22.46
C PHE A 362 -2.22 2.42 -22.33
N GLN A 363 -2.43 3.35 -23.26
CA GLN A 363 -1.84 4.68 -23.27
C GLN A 363 -2.93 5.76 -23.30
N ASP A 364 -2.59 6.96 -22.80
CA ASP A 364 -3.36 8.21 -22.91
C ASP A 364 -4.63 8.36 -22.06
N ALA A 365 -5.07 7.34 -21.35
CA ALA A 365 -6.26 7.41 -20.50
C ALA A 365 -5.94 7.61 -19.00
N HIS A 366 -4.75 8.16 -18.67
CA HIS A 366 -4.31 8.38 -17.29
C HIS A 366 -3.56 9.68 -17.11
N VAL A 367 -3.81 10.35 -15.96
CA VAL A 367 -2.99 11.44 -15.44
C VAL A 367 -2.63 11.17 -14.00
N SER A 368 -1.41 11.57 -13.60
CA SER A 368 -0.95 11.41 -12.23
C SER A 368 -1.71 12.29 -11.25
N GLY A 369 -1.91 11.80 -10.03
CA GLY A 369 -2.42 12.58 -8.90
C GLY A 369 -1.35 13.38 -8.17
N HIS A 370 -0.05 13.19 -8.50
CA HIS A 370 1.08 13.78 -7.80
C HIS A 370 1.73 14.90 -8.61
N ALA A 371 2.21 15.91 -7.89
CA ALA A 371 2.86 17.10 -8.42
C ALA A 371 4.19 16.78 -9.11
N CYS A 372 4.38 17.31 -10.32
CA CYS A 372 5.65 17.33 -11.02
C CYS A 372 6.53 18.50 -10.55
N GLN A 373 7.74 18.63 -11.11
CA GLN A 373 8.75 19.58 -10.65
C GLN A 373 8.27 21.04 -10.56
N GLU A 374 7.51 21.53 -11.56
CA GLU A 374 7.08 22.93 -11.57
C GLU A 374 5.99 23.21 -10.53
N GLU A 375 5.15 22.21 -10.23
CA GLU A 375 4.14 22.29 -9.18
C GLU A 375 4.78 22.28 -7.78
N ILE A 376 5.80 21.44 -7.59
CA ILE A 376 6.63 21.43 -6.37
C ILE A 376 7.29 22.78 -6.18
N LYS A 377 7.95 23.33 -7.20
CA LYS A 377 8.57 24.67 -7.17
C LYS A 377 7.56 25.78 -6.84
N LEU A 378 6.34 25.68 -7.38
CA LEU A 378 5.27 26.64 -7.09
C LEU A 378 4.93 26.65 -5.60
N ILE A 379 4.71 25.48 -4.98
CA ILE A 379 4.41 25.39 -3.55
C ILE A 379 5.56 25.90 -2.70
N TYR A 380 6.80 25.54 -2.99
CA TYR A 380 7.98 26.08 -2.29
C TYR A 380 8.04 27.62 -2.39
N SER A 381 7.76 28.18 -3.58
CA SER A 381 7.79 29.65 -3.82
C SER A 381 6.69 30.39 -3.06
N LEU A 382 5.52 29.77 -2.87
CA LEU A 382 4.40 30.34 -2.12
C LEU A 382 4.62 30.23 -0.61
N VAL A 383 5.05 29.07 -0.15
CA VAL A 383 5.22 28.74 1.29
C VAL A 383 6.50 29.34 1.87
N LYS A 384 7.60 29.42 1.11
CA LYS A 384 8.93 29.91 1.50
C LYS A 384 9.40 29.34 2.85
N PRO A 385 9.50 28.02 2.99
CA PRO A 385 9.83 27.39 4.24
C PRO A 385 11.31 27.64 4.60
N LYS A 386 11.61 27.66 5.90
CA LYS A 386 13.01 27.66 6.38
C LYS A 386 13.63 26.28 6.17
N TYR A 387 12.91 25.20 6.48
CA TYR A 387 13.37 23.82 6.35
C TYR A 387 12.54 23.07 5.31
N SER A 388 13.22 22.20 4.56
CA SER A 388 12.59 21.29 3.57
C SER A 388 12.67 19.86 4.06
N ILE A 389 11.53 19.16 4.06
CA ILE A 389 11.41 17.75 4.43
C ILE A 389 10.66 17.03 3.31
N PRO A 390 11.36 16.47 2.31
CA PRO A 390 10.74 15.61 1.30
C PRO A 390 10.05 14.40 1.95
N VAL A 391 8.81 14.12 1.56
CA VAL A 391 8.02 12.98 2.05
C VAL A 391 7.37 12.23 0.89
N HIS A 392 6.77 11.07 1.17
CA HIS A 392 6.02 10.25 0.23
C HIS A 392 6.81 9.91 -1.04
N GLY A 393 7.69 8.92 -0.96
CA GLY A 393 8.48 8.47 -2.10
C GLY A 393 9.70 7.65 -1.71
N GLU A 394 10.25 6.96 -2.68
CA GLU A 394 11.53 6.29 -2.56
C GLU A 394 12.67 7.31 -2.32
N TYR A 395 13.80 6.85 -1.83
CA TYR A 395 14.95 7.71 -1.55
C TYR A 395 15.36 8.59 -2.75
N ARG A 396 15.29 8.06 -3.99
CA ARG A 396 15.61 8.83 -5.21
C ARG A 396 14.66 10.00 -5.44
N HIS A 397 13.37 9.81 -5.20
CA HIS A 397 12.34 10.84 -5.32
C HIS A 397 12.56 11.97 -4.29
N MET A 398 12.78 11.60 -3.02
CA MET A 398 13.07 12.56 -1.95
C MET A 398 14.37 13.34 -2.22
N LYS A 399 15.39 12.66 -2.77
CA LYS A 399 16.65 13.31 -3.17
C LYS A 399 16.44 14.29 -4.33
N ALA A 400 15.64 13.93 -5.32
CA ALA A 400 15.28 14.83 -6.43
C ALA A 400 14.57 16.07 -5.94
N GLN A 401 13.61 15.93 -5.03
CA GLN A 401 12.91 17.06 -4.42
C GLN A 401 13.84 17.92 -3.56
N GLY A 402 14.75 17.31 -2.77
CA GLY A 402 15.76 18.06 -2.03
C GLY A 402 16.63 18.93 -2.97
N LYS A 403 16.93 18.42 -4.18
CA LYS A 403 17.65 19.21 -5.19
C LYS A 403 16.81 20.37 -5.75
N ILE A 404 15.49 20.18 -5.89
CA ILE A 404 14.58 21.28 -6.25
C ILE A 404 14.61 22.37 -5.16
N ALA A 405 14.55 21.99 -3.89
CA ALA A 405 14.61 22.92 -2.76
C ALA A 405 15.94 23.70 -2.72
N GLU A 406 17.07 23.02 -2.93
CA GLU A 406 18.40 23.63 -3.03
C GLU A 406 18.46 24.65 -4.18
N ASN A 407 17.95 24.30 -5.36
CA ASN A 407 17.91 25.19 -6.52
C ASN A 407 17.02 26.43 -6.30
N LEU A 408 16.06 26.36 -5.40
CA LEU A 408 15.22 27.49 -4.98
C LEU A 408 15.83 28.33 -3.84
N GLY A 409 17.06 28.02 -3.43
CA GLY A 409 17.84 28.79 -2.47
C GLY A 409 17.72 28.35 -1.01
N ILE A 410 17.14 27.17 -0.73
CA ILE A 410 17.20 26.59 0.61
C ILE A 410 18.59 26.01 0.83
N GLU A 411 19.24 26.43 1.90
CA GLU A 411 20.57 25.95 2.26
C GLU A 411 20.57 24.42 2.45
N LYS A 412 21.61 23.74 2.01
CA LYS A 412 21.70 22.28 2.03
C LYS A 412 21.51 21.69 3.42
N ASP A 413 22.02 22.36 4.46
CA ASP A 413 21.88 21.93 5.84
C ASP A 413 20.45 22.10 6.40
N ASN A 414 19.59 22.81 5.67
CA ASN A 414 18.17 22.99 5.98
C ASN A 414 17.27 22.02 5.17
N ILE A 415 17.85 21.05 4.45
CA ILE A 415 17.12 20.04 3.68
C ILE A 415 17.32 18.68 4.35
N PHE A 416 16.24 18.12 4.90
CA PHE A 416 16.26 16.88 5.68
C PHE A 416 15.66 15.71 4.88
N ILE A 417 16.52 14.89 4.26
CA ILE A 417 16.11 13.61 3.66
C ILE A 417 16.16 12.56 4.77
N MET A 418 15.04 12.42 5.47
CA MET A 418 14.92 11.58 6.65
C MET A 418 14.64 10.11 6.30
N LYS A 419 14.82 9.25 7.31
CA LYS A 419 14.37 7.85 7.30
C LYS A 419 13.26 7.67 8.31
N ALA A 420 12.43 6.66 8.14
CA ALA A 420 11.47 6.28 9.16
C ALA A 420 12.18 6.06 10.51
N GLY A 421 11.58 6.58 11.56
CA GLY A 421 12.10 6.56 12.92
C GLY A 421 13.06 7.70 13.31
N ASP A 422 13.56 8.48 12.37
CA ASP A 422 14.40 9.63 12.70
C ASP A 422 13.59 10.68 13.48
N VAL A 423 14.18 11.27 14.52
CA VAL A 423 13.59 12.34 15.32
C VAL A 423 14.22 13.65 14.92
N LEU A 424 13.50 14.47 14.16
CA LEU A 424 13.94 15.82 13.80
C LEU A 424 13.39 16.83 14.81
N GLU A 425 14.26 17.39 15.63
CA GLU A 425 13.93 18.54 16.49
C GLU A 425 14.19 19.84 15.74
N MET A 426 13.20 20.77 15.79
CA MET A 426 13.33 22.06 15.12
C MET A 426 12.65 23.20 15.87
N ASP A 427 13.20 24.40 15.70
CA ASP A 427 12.61 25.68 16.07
C ASP A 427 13.02 26.77 15.04
N ALA A 428 12.69 28.02 15.33
CA ALA A 428 13.04 29.14 14.48
C ALA A 428 14.57 29.33 14.32
N ASN A 429 15.41 28.79 15.20
CA ASN A 429 16.86 28.99 15.21
C ASN A 429 17.62 27.81 14.57
N ALA A 430 17.23 26.58 14.89
CA ALA A 430 17.95 25.38 14.48
C ALA A 430 17.02 24.19 14.22
N ALA A 431 17.47 23.29 13.35
CA ALA A 431 16.86 21.97 13.16
C ALA A 431 17.98 20.91 13.12
N LYS A 432 17.73 19.76 13.77
CA LYS A 432 18.70 18.65 13.81
C LYS A 432 17.99 17.33 14.08
N VAL A 433 18.44 16.29 13.39
CA VAL A 433 18.09 14.91 13.76
C VAL A 433 18.86 14.54 15.03
N VAL A 434 18.12 14.28 16.11
CA VAL A 434 18.70 14.09 17.47
C VAL A 434 18.72 12.63 17.91
N GLY A 435 18.00 11.75 17.22
CA GLY A 435 17.93 10.35 17.59
C GLY A 435 16.97 9.59 16.68
N ARG A 436 16.59 8.39 17.13
CA ARG A 436 15.64 7.53 16.44
C ARG A 436 14.70 6.87 17.43
N VAL A 437 13.46 6.65 17.03
CA VAL A 437 12.48 5.83 17.74
C VAL A 437 12.36 4.46 17.05
N GLN A 438 11.80 3.49 17.76
CA GLN A 438 11.49 2.18 17.19
C GLN A 438 10.38 2.35 16.14
N VAL A 439 10.66 1.86 14.96
CA VAL A 439 9.73 1.76 13.83
C VAL A 439 10.05 0.49 13.06
N GLY A 440 9.13 0.03 12.24
CA GLY A 440 9.31 -1.16 11.40
C GLY A 440 8.06 -1.46 10.61
N SER A 441 8.10 -2.59 9.93
CA SER A 441 6.99 -3.16 9.17
C SER A 441 6.43 -4.35 9.93
N ILE A 442 5.14 -4.31 10.23
CA ILE A 442 4.38 -5.41 10.80
C ILE A 442 3.60 -6.08 9.67
N LEU A 443 3.82 -7.37 9.49
CA LEU A 443 3.18 -8.15 8.44
C LEU A 443 1.80 -8.62 8.92
N VAL A 444 0.82 -8.56 8.02
CA VAL A 444 -0.54 -9.06 8.27
C VAL A 444 -0.82 -10.19 7.29
N ASP A 445 -1.23 -11.32 7.82
CA ASP A 445 -1.58 -12.55 7.09
C ASP A 445 -2.91 -13.08 7.63
N GLY A 446 -3.98 -12.91 6.88
CA GLY A 446 -5.34 -13.25 7.31
C GLY A 446 -5.74 -12.50 8.58
N LEU A 447 -5.95 -13.24 9.67
CA LEU A 447 -6.26 -12.68 10.99
C LEU A 447 -5.02 -12.43 11.86
N GLY A 448 -3.84 -12.93 11.44
CA GLY A 448 -2.58 -12.76 12.15
C GLY A 448 -1.98 -11.38 11.91
N VAL A 449 -1.53 -10.72 12.96
CA VAL A 449 -0.86 -9.41 12.92
C VAL A 449 0.47 -9.51 13.65
N GLY A 450 1.58 -9.48 12.91
CA GLY A 450 2.92 -9.53 13.47
C GLY A 450 3.41 -10.91 13.94
N ASP A 451 2.65 -11.97 13.68
CA ASP A 451 3.01 -13.36 13.99
C ASP A 451 3.87 -14.00 12.88
N VAL A 452 3.92 -13.40 11.70
CA VAL A 452 4.80 -13.79 10.59
C VAL A 452 6.04 -12.92 10.62
N GLY A 453 7.19 -13.55 10.91
CA GLY A 453 8.51 -12.89 10.88
C GLY A 453 9.39 -13.40 9.74
N ASN A 454 10.64 -12.92 9.68
CA ASN A 454 11.60 -13.25 8.63
C ASN A 454 11.86 -14.76 8.51
N ILE A 455 11.74 -15.52 9.62
CA ILE A 455 11.93 -16.98 9.60
C ILE A 455 10.81 -17.62 8.79
N VAL A 456 9.56 -17.26 9.05
CA VAL A 456 8.39 -17.82 8.34
C VAL A 456 8.41 -17.44 6.87
N LEU A 457 8.77 -16.20 6.53
CA LEU A 457 8.91 -15.77 5.14
C LEU A 457 9.99 -16.57 4.40
N ARG A 458 11.16 -16.75 5.03
CA ARG A 458 12.24 -17.57 4.46
C ARG A 458 11.81 -19.02 4.24
N ASP A 459 11.07 -19.60 5.19
CA ASP A 459 10.57 -20.96 5.06
C ASP A 459 9.54 -21.06 3.92
N ARG A 460 8.63 -20.09 3.80
CA ARG A 460 7.67 -20.01 2.67
C ARG A 460 8.39 -19.89 1.33
N GLN A 461 9.41 -19.05 1.25
CA GLN A 461 10.22 -18.89 0.04
C GLN A 461 10.93 -20.19 -0.31
N HIS A 462 11.58 -20.85 0.64
CA HIS A 462 12.25 -22.12 0.44
C HIS A 462 11.28 -23.20 -0.04
N LEU A 463 10.10 -23.30 0.58
CA LEU A 463 9.03 -24.21 0.15
C LEU A 463 8.53 -23.91 -1.28
N ALA A 464 8.46 -22.63 -1.65
CA ALA A 464 8.01 -22.21 -2.97
C ALA A 464 9.05 -22.49 -4.08
N GLU A 465 10.35 -22.38 -3.77
CA GLU A 465 11.45 -22.56 -4.72
C GLU A 465 11.80 -24.03 -4.93
N ASP A 466 12.01 -24.77 -3.84
CA ASP A 466 12.59 -26.12 -3.88
C ASP A 466 11.64 -27.23 -3.36
N GLY A 467 10.52 -26.86 -2.76
CA GLY A 467 9.54 -27.81 -2.22
C GLY A 467 9.96 -28.44 -0.89
N ILE A 468 9.29 -29.55 -0.54
CA ILE A 468 9.53 -30.29 0.72
C ILE A 468 9.68 -31.77 0.46
N VAL A 469 10.60 -32.40 1.21
CA VAL A 469 10.79 -33.85 1.33
C VAL A 469 10.63 -34.23 2.81
N ILE A 470 9.72 -35.15 3.08
CA ILE A 470 9.42 -35.66 4.42
C ILE A 470 9.92 -37.10 4.50
N ALA A 471 10.75 -37.41 5.49
CA ALA A 471 11.18 -38.77 5.79
C ALA A 471 10.49 -39.25 7.08
N VAL A 472 9.66 -40.29 6.99
CA VAL A 472 8.87 -40.81 8.10
C VAL A 472 9.39 -42.20 8.48
N LEU A 473 9.74 -42.41 9.72
CA LEU A 473 10.19 -43.73 10.23
C LEU A 473 9.70 -43.96 11.65
N THR A 474 9.56 -45.26 11.99
CA THR A 474 9.15 -45.70 13.32
C THR A 474 10.27 -46.53 13.93
N LEU A 475 10.65 -46.19 15.15
CA LEU A 475 11.71 -46.90 15.92
C LEU A 475 11.10 -47.64 17.08
N GLU A 476 11.70 -48.79 17.42
CA GLU A 476 11.46 -49.45 18.69
C GLU A 476 12.22 -48.72 19.82
N LYS A 477 11.53 -48.47 20.90
CA LYS A 477 11.96 -47.59 21.99
C LYS A 477 13.26 -48.02 22.68
N TYR A 478 13.46 -49.31 22.85
CA TYR A 478 14.58 -49.83 23.65
C TYR A 478 15.81 -50.14 22.81
N THR A 479 15.65 -50.65 21.61
CA THR A 479 16.75 -51.04 20.72
C THR A 479 17.12 -49.95 19.71
N GLY A 480 16.20 -49.04 19.45
CA GLY A 480 16.34 -48.03 18.39
C GLY A 480 16.21 -48.60 16.97
N GLN A 481 15.82 -49.88 16.83
CA GLN A 481 15.65 -50.50 15.51
C GLN A 481 14.50 -49.92 14.74
N ILE A 482 14.66 -49.80 13.41
CA ILE A 482 13.60 -49.35 12.52
C ILE A 482 12.53 -50.45 12.42
N LEU A 483 11.32 -50.17 12.88
CA LEU A 483 10.17 -51.08 12.80
C LEU A 483 9.37 -50.88 11.52
N SER A 484 9.31 -49.66 10.99
CA SER A 484 8.57 -49.31 9.77
C SER A 484 9.16 -48.07 9.13
N GLY A 485 9.11 -48.01 7.80
CA GLY A 485 9.74 -46.95 6.99
C GLY A 485 11.20 -47.29 6.67
N PRO A 486 12.02 -46.27 6.29
CA PRO A 486 11.63 -44.88 6.07
C PRO A 486 10.73 -44.69 4.83
N ASP A 487 9.62 -44.01 5.02
CA ASP A 487 8.77 -43.59 3.91
C ASP A 487 9.15 -42.15 3.47
N ILE A 488 9.38 -41.97 2.17
CA ILE A 488 9.75 -40.65 1.62
C ILE A 488 8.54 -40.03 0.89
N VAL A 489 8.11 -38.90 1.39
CA VAL A 489 7.01 -38.12 0.79
C VAL A 489 7.56 -36.80 0.25
N SER A 490 7.23 -36.48 -0.99
CA SER A 490 7.66 -35.24 -1.67
C SER A 490 6.49 -34.41 -2.14
N ARG A 491 6.59 -33.07 -1.98
CA ARG A 491 5.66 -32.08 -2.54
C ARG A 491 6.43 -30.88 -3.06
N GLY A 492 6.11 -30.46 -4.30
CA GLY A 492 6.73 -29.28 -4.91
C GLY A 492 8.21 -29.45 -5.30
N PHE A 493 8.82 -30.61 -5.07
CA PHE A 493 10.23 -30.87 -5.37
C PHE A 493 10.43 -31.61 -6.68
N VAL A 494 9.88 -32.83 -6.80
CA VAL A 494 9.94 -33.67 -8.01
C VAL A 494 8.57 -34.30 -8.29
N TYR A 495 8.32 -34.65 -9.54
CA TYR A 495 7.14 -35.46 -9.90
C TYR A 495 7.42 -36.93 -9.57
N VAL A 496 6.86 -37.40 -8.46
CA VAL A 496 7.20 -38.69 -7.83
C VAL A 496 7.07 -39.88 -8.79
N ARG A 497 6.07 -39.89 -9.70
CA ARG A 497 5.86 -40.97 -10.67
C ARG A 497 7.00 -41.13 -11.70
N GLU A 498 7.79 -40.08 -11.92
CA GLU A 498 8.94 -40.08 -12.84
C GLU A 498 10.28 -40.11 -12.11
N ALA A 499 10.25 -40.18 -10.78
CA ALA A 499 11.42 -40.10 -9.91
C ALA A 499 11.45 -41.24 -8.87
N GLU A 500 10.90 -42.42 -9.20
CA GLU A 500 10.85 -43.59 -8.32
C GLU A 500 12.24 -44.00 -7.86
N ASP A 501 13.22 -44.07 -8.77
CA ASP A 501 14.61 -44.41 -8.46
C ASP A 501 15.21 -43.41 -7.47
N LEU A 502 14.97 -42.10 -7.65
CA LEU A 502 15.48 -41.09 -6.74
C LEU A 502 14.85 -41.21 -5.34
N MET A 503 13.57 -41.57 -5.25
CA MET A 503 12.90 -41.79 -3.96
C MET A 503 13.39 -43.05 -3.25
N GLU A 504 13.69 -44.10 -3.99
CA GLU A 504 14.26 -45.34 -3.42
C GLU A 504 15.70 -45.13 -2.92
N GLU A 505 16.54 -44.44 -3.73
CA GLU A 505 17.89 -44.06 -3.29
C GLU A 505 17.82 -43.13 -2.04
N ALA A 506 16.85 -42.20 -1.99
CA ALA A 506 16.63 -41.32 -0.86
C ALA A 506 16.25 -42.11 0.43
N ARG A 507 15.45 -43.19 0.27
CA ARG A 507 15.07 -44.10 1.34
C ARG A 507 16.32 -44.78 1.93
N GLN A 508 17.17 -45.34 1.06
CA GLN A 508 18.42 -45.97 1.46
C GLN A 508 19.35 -45.02 2.23
N VAL A 509 19.46 -43.76 1.78
CA VAL A 509 20.27 -42.76 2.48
C VAL A 509 19.76 -42.51 3.91
N VAL A 510 18.44 -42.53 4.12
CA VAL A 510 17.85 -42.37 5.46
C VAL A 510 18.13 -43.60 6.32
N GLU A 511 18.03 -44.81 5.76
CA GLU A 511 18.37 -46.06 6.42
C GLU A 511 19.84 -46.06 6.87
N ASP A 512 20.78 -45.78 5.96
CA ASP A 512 22.22 -45.69 6.24
C ASP A 512 22.53 -44.66 7.33
N SER A 513 21.84 -43.51 7.29
CA SER A 513 21.98 -42.46 8.32
C SER A 513 21.50 -42.92 9.70
N MET A 514 20.43 -43.70 9.74
CA MET A 514 19.91 -44.26 10.99
C MET A 514 20.79 -45.40 11.53
N GLU A 515 21.29 -46.28 10.66
CA GLU A 515 22.27 -47.34 11.05
C GLU A 515 23.54 -46.71 11.64
N TYR A 516 24.01 -45.60 11.05
CA TYR A 516 25.13 -44.85 11.62
C TYR A 516 24.80 -44.33 13.03
N CYS A 517 23.61 -43.73 13.23
CA CYS A 517 23.19 -43.24 14.54
C CYS A 517 23.12 -44.37 15.59
N ILE A 518 22.55 -45.51 15.25
CA ILE A 518 22.40 -46.67 16.12
C ILE A 518 23.77 -47.23 16.49
N SER A 519 24.67 -47.47 15.52
CA SER A 519 26.00 -48.02 15.73
C SER A 519 26.90 -47.12 16.58
N HIS A 520 26.68 -45.81 16.58
CA HIS A 520 27.40 -44.84 17.39
C HIS A 520 26.67 -44.48 18.69
N HIS A 521 25.63 -45.21 19.07
CA HIS A 521 24.83 -44.99 20.28
C HIS A 521 24.28 -43.57 20.41
N ILE A 522 23.90 -42.94 19.27
CA ILE A 522 23.25 -41.64 19.25
C ILE A 522 21.77 -41.86 19.57
N THR A 523 21.33 -41.49 20.77
CA THR A 523 19.94 -41.62 21.23
C THR A 523 19.20 -40.29 21.26
N ASP A 524 19.90 -39.17 21.02
CA ASP A 524 19.31 -37.83 21.00
C ASP A 524 18.54 -37.61 19.71
N TRP A 525 17.24 -37.34 19.83
CA TRP A 525 16.31 -37.14 18.73
C TRP A 525 16.70 -35.97 17.80
N GLY A 526 17.24 -34.92 18.39
CA GLY A 526 17.69 -33.75 17.62
C GLY A 526 18.87 -34.10 16.72
N LYS A 527 19.83 -34.91 17.25
CA LYS A 527 20.98 -35.37 16.49
C LYS A 527 20.60 -36.36 15.41
N MET A 528 19.68 -37.28 15.67
CA MET A 528 19.17 -38.23 14.68
C MET A 528 18.48 -37.48 13.52
N LYS A 529 17.56 -36.57 13.83
CA LYS A 529 16.87 -35.73 12.82
C LYS A 529 17.87 -34.90 12.02
N ASN A 530 18.89 -34.34 12.66
CA ASN A 530 19.93 -33.58 11.96
C ASN A 530 20.74 -34.47 11.02
N SER A 531 21.12 -35.70 11.46
CA SER A 531 21.84 -36.67 10.63
C SER A 531 21.05 -37.00 9.36
N ILE A 532 19.77 -37.33 9.50
CA ILE A 532 18.88 -37.61 8.35
C ILE A 532 18.80 -36.38 7.42
N ARG A 533 18.57 -35.22 8.00
CA ARG A 533 18.44 -33.97 7.21
C ARG A 533 19.70 -33.67 6.40
N ASP A 534 20.86 -33.81 7.04
CA ASP A 534 22.13 -33.43 6.43
C ASP A 534 22.53 -34.45 5.35
N SER A 535 22.41 -35.77 5.63
CA SER A 535 22.71 -36.85 4.67
C SER A 535 21.76 -36.78 3.45
N LEU A 536 20.45 -36.66 3.69
CA LEU A 536 19.46 -36.59 2.64
C LEU A 536 19.60 -35.28 1.82
N GLY A 537 19.92 -34.18 2.49
CA GLY A 537 20.17 -32.89 1.83
C GLY A 537 21.39 -32.93 0.92
N GLU A 538 22.49 -33.53 1.35
CA GLU A 538 23.69 -33.71 0.53
C GLU A 538 23.42 -34.62 -0.68
N PHE A 539 22.71 -35.72 -0.47
CA PHE A 539 22.31 -36.64 -1.54
C PHE A 539 21.45 -35.95 -2.59
N LEU A 540 20.37 -35.33 -2.17
CA LEU A 540 19.44 -34.63 -3.09
C LEU A 540 20.15 -33.51 -3.86
N TRP A 541 21.01 -32.74 -3.21
CA TRP A 541 21.82 -31.74 -3.87
C TRP A 541 22.78 -32.34 -4.92
N LYS A 542 23.45 -33.44 -4.60
CA LYS A 542 24.35 -34.12 -5.55
C LYS A 542 23.57 -34.59 -6.81
N ARG A 543 22.38 -35.15 -6.60
CA ARG A 543 21.56 -35.76 -7.67
C ARG A 543 20.78 -34.70 -8.48
N THR A 544 20.27 -33.64 -7.86
CA THR A 544 19.30 -32.72 -8.49
C THR A 544 19.74 -31.28 -8.59
N LYS A 545 20.77 -30.89 -7.84
CA LYS A 545 21.19 -29.48 -7.64
C LYS A 545 20.09 -28.60 -7.02
N ARG A 546 19.13 -29.22 -6.33
CA ARG A 546 18.07 -28.55 -5.58
C ARG A 546 18.20 -28.86 -4.10
N ARG A 547 17.68 -27.99 -3.25
CA ARG A 547 17.76 -28.10 -1.79
C ARG A 547 16.37 -28.03 -1.16
N PRO A 548 15.50 -29.04 -1.31
CA PRO A 548 14.18 -29.00 -0.71
C PRO A 548 14.26 -28.89 0.82
N MET A 549 13.22 -28.36 1.43
CA MET A 549 13.08 -28.42 2.88
C MET A 549 12.92 -29.88 3.31
N ILE A 550 13.81 -30.35 4.18
CA ILE A 550 13.78 -31.74 4.67
C ILE A 550 13.20 -31.77 6.08
N LEU A 551 12.13 -32.55 6.25
CA LEU A 551 11.44 -32.73 7.53
C LEU A 551 11.49 -34.22 7.98
N PRO A 552 12.44 -34.60 8.82
CA PRO A 552 12.46 -35.93 9.43
C PRO A 552 11.40 -36.07 10.52
N ILE A 553 10.54 -37.08 10.42
CA ILE A 553 9.53 -37.46 11.39
C ILE A 553 9.91 -38.84 11.94
N ILE A 554 10.30 -38.89 13.20
CA ILE A 554 10.62 -40.13 13.90
C ILE A 554 9.52 -40.38 14.92
N MET A 555 8.91 -41.54 14.86
CA MET A 555 7.92 -42.01 15.83
C MET A 555 8.55 -43.15 16.66
N GLU A 556 8.16 -43.26 17.92
CA GLU A 556 8.64 -44.32 18.83
C GLU A 556 7.44 -45.18 19.24
N VAL A 557 7.63 -46.48 19.21
CA VAL A 557 6.62 -47.46 19.63
C VAL A 557 7.22 -48.35 20.72
N GLU A 558 6.38 -48.68 21.72
CA GLU A 558 6.73 -49.59 22.81
C GLU A 558 6.78 -51.05 22.38
#